data_c5e4b19e4a4a1045af048425368c25d9
#
_entry.id   c5e4b19e4a4a1045af048425368c25d9
#
_cell.length_a   1.000
_cell.length_b   1.000
_cell.length_c   1.000
_cell.angle_alpha   90.00
_cell.angle_beta   90.00
_cell.angle_gamma   90.00
#
_symmetry.space_group_name_H-M   'P 1'
#
loop_
_entity.id
_entity.type
_entity.pdbx_description
1 polymer ?
#
loop_
_entity_poly.entity_id
_entity_poly.type
_entity_poly.pdbx_seq_one_letter_code
_entity_poly.pdbx_strand_id
1 'polypeptide(L)'
;MLFRSAQWRNEGRLRVETLTESGRWFKQNFPLTPATAVTAMLDQNDNPVGSIWYNSRFYRTNMMWTHNEFRFRDIHLFDQRIESDYLKKAGTSTQCIYMTMPLVDGYMWSSNSAWAGLRLVEIQSDGSSRQIKTGRPEIEEKGSELIIKCHPAEGEFTIRCTEQALYIAFDSDKQWALELTTATGKQLPFNQISIDAIKAEFNGHPYSIEAVRGNFVASDNGAYVLRIMPSDSAITIDCNLSR
;
A
#
# COMPACT_ATOMS: atom_id res chain seq x y z
N MET A 1 -2.27 31.78 5.37
CA MET A 1 -3.08 30.60 5.74
C MET A 1 -3.95 30.83 6.97
N LEU A 2 -3.46 31.34 8.09
CA LEU A 2 -4.21 31.58 9.34
C LEU A 2 -5.47 32.45 9.19
N PHE A 3 -5.41 33.53 8.40
CA PHE A 3 -6.55 34.42 8.18
C PHE A 3 -7.73 33.75 7.46
N ARG A 4 -7.47 32.86 6.49
CA ARG A 4 -8.54 32.12 5.80
C ARG A 4 -9.22 31.13 6.73
N SER A 5 -8.46 30.43 7.60
CA SER A 5 -9.03 29.50 8.55
C SER A 5 -9.93 30.20 9.57
N ALA A 6 -9.53 31.39 10.06
CA ALA A 6 -10.34 32.20 10.97
C ALA A 6 -11.64 32.69 10.29
N GLN A 7 -11.55 33.14 9.04
CA GLN A 7 -12.71 33.54 8.26
C GLN A 7 -13.69 32.36 8.07
N TRP A 8 -13.22 31.20 7.60
CA TRP A 8 -14.07 30.03 7.37
C TRP A 8 -14.71 29.52 8.66
N ARG A 9 -13.99 29.59 9.78
CA ARG A 9 -14.58 29.29 11.09
C ARG A 9 -15.73 30.22 11.42
N ASN A 10 -15.54 31.53 11.24
CA ASN A 10 -16.56 32.53 11.52
C ASN A 10 -17.77 32.43 10.59
N GLU A 11 -17.56 31.95 9.35
CA GLU A 11 -18.60 31.65 8.36
C GLU A 11 -19.29 30.29 8.59
N GLY A 12 -18.88 29.52 9.61
CA GLY A 12 -19.40 28.16 9.88
C GLY A 12 -18.98 27.10 8.87
N ARG A 13 -18.01 27.40 7.98
CA ARG A 13 -17.48 26.51 6.95
C ARG A 13 -16.35 25.63 7.46
N LEU A 14 -15.78 25.96 8.60
CA LEU A 14 -14.70 25.22 9.25
C LEU A 14 -15.00 25.09 10.74
N ARG A 15 -15.08 23.88 11.22
CA ARG A 15 -15.10 23.56 12.63
C ARG A 15 -13.66 23.47 13.15
N VAL A 16 -13.39 24.18 14.25
CA VAL A 16 -12.11 24.09 14.98
C VAL A 16 -12.40 23.45 16.32
N GLU A 17 -11.74 22.36 16.60
CA GLU A 17 -11.92 21.60 17.83
C GLU A 17 -10.57 21.06 18.32
N THR A 18 -10.51 20.62 19.56
CA THR A 18 -9.35 19.96 20.12
C THR A 18 -9.29 18.50 19.66
N LEU A 19 -8.09 17.90 19.69
CA LEU A 19 -7.93 16.47 19.38
C LEU A 19 -8.78 15.59 20.32
N THR A 20 -9.00 16.01 21.56
CA THR A 20 -9.86 15.31 22.52
C THR A 20 -11.32 15.31 22.07
N GLU A 21 -11.81 16.44 21.58
CA GLU A 21 -13.19 16.56 21.08
C GLU A 21 -13.37 15.71 19.82
N SER A 22 -12.43 15.81 18.86
CA SER A 22 -12.43 14.98 17.64
C SER A 22 -12.38 13.48 17.98
N GLY A 23 -11.50 13.08 18.89
CA GLY A 23 -11.36 11.70 19.33
C GLY A 23 -12.62 11.13 20.01
N ARG A 24 -13.28 11.94 20.86
CA ARG A 24 -14.55 11.54 21.49
C ARG A 24 -15.66 11.39 20.47
N TRP A 25 -15.79 12.38 19.57
CA TRP A 25 -16.78 12.33 18.49
C TRP A 25 -16.57 11.10 17.61
N PHE A 26 -15.32 10.83 17.18
CA PHE A 26 -15.00 9.67 16.35
C PHE A 26 -15.37 8.37 17.06
N LYS A 27 -14.96 8.20 18.31
CA LYS A 27 -15.26 7.00 19.11
C LYS A 27 -16.76 6.77 19.32
N GLN A 28 -17.55 7.83 19.43
CA GLN A 28 -19.01 7.75 19.59
C GLN A 28 -19.73 7.37 18.30
N ASN A 29 -19.22 7.83 17.15
CA ASN A 29 -19.88 7.64 15.84
C ASN A 29 -19.37 6.43 15.09
N PHE A 30 -18.15 5.97 15.37
CA PHE A 30 -17.51 4.85 14.68
C PHE A 30 -16.99 3.81 15.68
N PRO A 31 -17.84 2.83 16.08
CA PRO A 31 -17.41 1.74 16.97
C PRO A 31 -16.28 0.90 16.37
N LEU A 32 -16.25 0.80 15.04
CA LEU A 32 -15.14 0.24 14.26
C LEU A 32 -14.61 1.32 13.34
N THR A 33 -13.29 1.40 13.18
CA THR A 33 -12.64 2.32 12.24
C THR A 33 -13.09 2.00 10.81
N PRO A 34 -13.79 2.92 10.12
CA PRO A 34 -14.21 2.69 8.74
C PRO A 34 -13.01 2.70 7.80
N ALA A 35 -13.10 1.97 6.70
CA ALA A 35 -12.15 2.12 5.61
C ALA A 35 -12.30 3.50 4.96
N THR A 36 -11.18 4.08 4.53
CA THR A 36 -11.12 5.41 3.89
C THR A 36 -10.19 5.40 2.71
N ALA A 37 -10.50 6.20 1.69
CA ALA A 37 -9.61 6.47 0.57
C ALA A 37 -9.27 7.96 0.51
N VAL A 38 -8.07 8.28 0.05
CA VAL A 38 -7.64 9.65 -0.25
C VAL A 38 -6.91 9.66 -1.58
N THR A 39 -7.38 10.49 -2.50
CA THR A 39 -6.85 10.56 -3.86
C THR A 39 -6.29 11.94 -4.16
N ALA A 40 -5.05 11.99 -4.67
CA ALA A 40 -4.43 13.18 -5.24
C ALA A 40 -3.76 12.80 -6.56
N MET A 41 -4.23 13.32 -7.68
CA MET A 41 -3.73 12.97 -9.02
C MET A 41 -2.75 14.00 -9.59
N LEU A 42 -2.49 15.06 -8.84
CA LEU A 42 -1.48 16.09 -9.11
C LEU A 42 -0.68 16.31 -7.83
N ASP A 43 0.61 16.61 -7.98
CA ASP A 43 1.43 17.08 -6.87
C ASP A 43 1.16 18.56 -6.53
N GLN A 44 1.87 19.10 -5.55
CA GLN A 44 1.73 20.50 -5.13
C GLN A 44 2.13 21.54 -6.20
N ASN A 45 2.76 21.11 -7.29
CA ASN A 45 3.20 21.93 -8.42
C ASN A 45 2.39 21.61 -9.69
N ASP A 46 1.24 20.94 -9.55
CA ASP A 46 0.36 20.50 -10.64
C ASP A 46 1.01 19.49 -11.62
N ASN A 47 2.10 18.83 -11.24
CA ASN A 47 2.65 17.76 -12.05
C ASN A 47 1.77 16.50 -11.96
N PRO A 48 1.71 15.68 -13.00
CA PRO A 48 0.89 14.46 -13.05
C PRO A 48 1.54 13.31 -12.24
N VAL A 49 1.66 13.51 -10.93
CA VAL A 49 2.09 12.51 -9.96
C VAL A 49 0.89 12.09 -9.13
N GLY A 50 0.32 10.94 -9.47
CA GLY A 50 -0.83 10.39 -8.76
C GLY A 50 -0.44 9.68 -7.49
N SER A 51 -1.19 9.90 -6.41
CA SER A 51 -1.06 9.19 -5.14
C SER A 51 -2.45 8.85 -4.62
N ILE A 52 -2.70 7.58 -4.39
CA ILE A 52 -3.95 7.07 -3.86
C ILE A 52 -3.65 6.28 -2.60
N TRP A 53 -4.29 6.66 -1.50
CA TRP A 53 -4.24 5.94 -0.25
C TRP A 53 -5.55 5.20 -0.02
N TYR A 54 -5.44 3.97 0.43
CA TYR A 54 -6.54 3.23 1.03
C TYR A 54 -6.11 2.78 2.42
N ASN A 55 -6.94 3.02 3.41
CA ASN A 55 -6.68 2.69 4.80
C ASN A 55 -7.88 1.93 5.35
N SER A 56 -7.64 0.78 5.95
CA SER A 56 -8.60 0.02 6.73
C SER A 56 -8.04 -0.26 8.12
N ARG A 57 -8.77 -0.97 8.95
CA ARG A 57 -8.25 -1.42 10.26
C ARG A 57 -7.26 -2.58 10.15
N PHE A 58 -7.14 -3.23 8.99
CA PHE A 58 -6.24 -4.36 8.78
C PHE A 58 -4.99 -4.01 8.00
N TYR A 59 -5.06 -2.99 7.13
CA TYR A 59 -3.91 -2.54 6.35
C TYR A 59 -4.10 -1.13 5.82
N ARG A 60 -2.98 -0.56 5.42
CA ARG A 60 -2.96 0.61 4.55
C ARG A 60 -2.13 0.31 3.31
N THR A 61 -2.49 0.90 2.19
CA THR A 61 -1.69 0.88 0.98
C THR A 61 -1.61 2.26 0.36
N ASN A 62 -0.41 2.59 -0.16
CA ASN A 62 -0.22 3.73 -1.03
C ASN A 62 0.14 3.26 -2.43
N MET A 63 -0.63 3.69 -3.39
CA MET A 63 -0.46 3.43 -4.80
C MET A 63 -0.06 4.73 -5.49
N MET A 64 1.02 4.69 -6.28
CA MET A 64 1.57 5.86 -6.97
C MET A 64 1.65 5.66 -8.46
N TRP A 65 1.37 6.74 -9.17
CA TRP A 65 1.56 6.87 -10.61
C TRP A 65 2.54 7.99 -10.90
N THR A 66 3.62 7.66 -11.60
CA THR A 66 4.63 8.63 -12.03
C THR A 66 4.98 8.31 -13.49
N HIS A 67 4.85 9.26 -14.40
CA HIS A 67 5.08 9.08 -15.83
C HIS A 67 4.30 7.90 -16.45
N ASN A 68 3.02 7.73 -16.03
CA ASN A 68 2.14 6.62 -16.42
C ASN A 68 2.60 5.22 -15.94
N GLU A 69 3.54 5.15 -15.03
CA GLU A 69 4.00 3.93 -14.40
C GLU A 69 3.41 3.81 -13.00
N PHE A 70 2.89 2.61 -12.72
CA PHE A 70 2.28 2.27 -11.43
C PHE A 70 3.27 1.58 -10.51
N ARG A 71 3.14 1.84 -9.20
CA ARG A 71 3.71 1.00 -8.14
C ARG A 71 2.86 1.07 -6.87
N PHE A 72 2.76 -0.02 -6.14
CA PHE A 72 2.50 0.05 -4.71
C PHE A 72 3.76 0.60 -4.04
N ARG A 73 3.65 1.79 -3.49
CA ARG A 73 4.72 2.39 -2.69
C ARG A 73 4.77 1.76 -1.32
N ASP A 74 3.62 1.63 -0.68
CA ASP A 74 3.50 1.06 0.65
C ASP A 74 2.36 0.04 0.70
N ILE A 75 2.58 -1.09 1.37
CA ILE A 75 1.57 -2.03 1.84
C ILE A 75 1.99 -2.41 3.25
N HIS A 76 1.30 -1.89 4.25
CA HIS A 76 1.55 -2.14 5.66
C HIS A 76 0.33 -2.78 6.29
N LEU A 77 0.53 -3.93 6.91
CA LEU A 77 -0.51 -4.66 7.64
C LEU A 77 -0.53 -4.21 9.10
N PHE A 78 -1.69 -4.38 9.72
CA PHE A 78 -1.92 -4.09 11.13
C PHE A 78 -2.40 -5.34 11.84
N ASP A 79 -1.87 -5.60 13.02
CA ASP A 79 -2.39 -6.64 13.90
C ASP A 79 -3.08 -5.98 15.09
N GLN A 80 -4.39 -6.14 15.18
CA GLN A 80 -5.20 -5.56 16.25
C GLN A 80 -4.90 -6.14 17.64
N ARG A 81 -4.19 -7.27 17.72
CA ARG A 81 -3.75 -7.89 18.98
C ARG A 81 -2.53 -7.18 19.57
N ILE A 82 -1.84 -6.35 18.78
CA ILE A 82 -0.64 -5.63 19.21
C ILE A 82 -1.04 -4.25 19.72
N GLU A 83 -0.83 -4.01 21.00
CA GLU A 83 -1.05 -2.71 21.62
C GLU A 83 0.12 -1.76 21.31
N SER A 84 -0.18 -0.52 20.94
CA SER A 84 0.86 0.48 20.72
C SER A 84 1.58 0.82 22.03
N ASP A 85 2.90 0.79 22.00
CA ASP A 85 3.75 1.21 23.15
C ASP A 85 3.44 2.62 23.64
N TYR A 86 2.98 3.51 22.74
CA TYR A 86 2.65 4.90 23.06
C TYR A 86 1.38 5.07 23.90
N LEU A 87 0.60 4.01 24.10
CA LEU A 87 -0.50 4.01 25.05
C LEU A 87 -0.02 4.02 26.52
N LYS A 88 1.17 3.46 26.77
CA LYS A 88 1.73 3.31 28.12
C LYS A 88 2.85 4.30 28.43
N LYS A 89 3.53 4.81 27.43
CA LYS A 89 4.67 5.73 27.59
C LYS A 89 4.71 6.77 26.46
N ALA A 90 5.19 7.96 26.79
CA ALA A 90 5.40 9.00 25.78
C ALA A 90 6.50 8.59 24.80
N GLY A 91 6.33 8.93 23.52
CA GLY A 91 7.38 8.78 22.53
C GLY A 91 8.53 9.74 22.82
N THR A 92 9.74 9.19 22.98
CA THR A 92 10.96 9.96 23.24
C THR A 92 11.95 9.91 22.09
N SER A 93 11.69 9.07 21.06
CA SER A 93 12.54 8.94 19.89
C SER A 93 12.30 10.09 18.92
N THR A 94 13.39 10.62 18.34
CA THR A 94 13.34 11.53 17.19
C THR A 94 13.23 10.79 15.84
N GLN A 95 13.28 9.46 15.87
CA GLN A 95 13.12 8.62 14.68
C GLN A 95 11.66 8.24 14.48
N CYS A 96 11.25 8.13 13.24
CA CYS A 96 9.94 7.55 12.89
C CYS A 96 9.95 6.05 13.21
N ILE A 97 9.15 5.65 14.19
CA ILE A 97 8.95 4.24 14.55
C ILE A 97 7.51 3.89 14.17
N TYR A 98 7.36 2.95 13.26
CA TYR A 98 6.06 2.46 12.81
C TYR A 98 5.77 1.11 13.44
N MET A 99 4.59 1.00 14.07
CA MET A 99 4.06 -0.26 14.61
C MET A 99 3.20 -0.96 13.54
N THR A 100 3.81 -1.25 12.41
CA THR A 100 3.14 -1.85 11.24
C THR A 100 4.02 -2.96 10.65
N MET A 101 3.40 -3.96 10.00
CA MET A 101 4.06 -5.10 9.40
C MET A 101 4.13 -4.92 7.88
N PRO A 102 5.28 -4.52 7.32
CA PRO A 102 5.35 -4.19 5.91
C PRO A 102 5.45 -5.43 5.01
N LEU A 103 4.64 -5.45 3.93
CA LEU A 103 4.93 -6.19 2.71
C LEU A 103 5.73 -5.33 1.73
N VAL A 104 5.45 -4.04 1.71
CA VAL A 104 6.16 -3.03 0.91
C VAL A 104 6.33 -1.78 1.77
N ASP A 105 7.56 -1.29 1.86
CA ASP A 105 7.89 -0.01 2.51
C ASP A 105 8.72 0.85 1.58
N GLY A 106 8.06 1.77 0.90
CA GLY A 106 8.68 2.67 -0.08
C GLY A 106 9.54 3.75 0.56
N TYR A 107 9.45 3.97 1.87
CA TYR A 107 10.29 4.93 2.58
C TYR A 107 11.57 4.29 3.11
N MET A 108 11.46 3.25 3.92
CA MET A 108 12.61 2.63 4.58
C MET A 108 13.49 1.84 3.59
N TRP A 109 12.91 1.27 2.55
CA TRP A 109 13.63 0.43 1.60
C TRP A 109 14.13 1.17 0.36
N SER A 110 13.89 2.46 0.26
CA SER A 110 14.40 3.33 -0.81
C SER A 110 15.74 3.98 -0.45
N SER A 111 16.40 4.49 -1.47
CA SER A 111 17.53 5.43 -1.39
C SER A 111 17.27 6.61 -2.33
N ASN A 112 18.18 7.58 -2.36
CA ASN A 112 18.07 8.72 -3.27
C ASN A 112 18.15 8.32 -4.76
N SER A 113 18.71 7.14 -5.07
CA SER A 113 18.93 6.66 -6.44
C SER A 113 18.05 5.47 -6.83
N ALA A 114 17.38 4.81 -5.86
CA ALA A 114 16.57 3.62 -6.11
C ALA A 114 15.33 3.62 -5.21
N TRP A 115 14.16 3.65 -5.83
CA TRP A 115 12.88 3.69 -5.13
C TRP A 115 12.28 2.30 -5.00
N ALA A 116 12.08 1.87 -3.78
CA ALA A 116 11.39 0.63 -3.47
C ALA A 116 9.92 0.67 -3.91
N GLY A 117 9.38 -0.49 -4.20
CA GLY A 117 7.97 -0.65 -4.53
C GLY A 117 7.68 -1.94 -5.27
N LEU A 118 6.42 -2.30 -5.27
CA LEU A 118 5.88 -3.47 -5.97
C LEU A 118 5.25 -2.97 -7.28
N ARG A 119 5.80 -3.40 -8.42
CA ARG A 119 5.47 -2.87 -9.77
C ARG A 119 4.83 -3.93 -10.64
N LEU A 120 3.91 -3.50 -11.50
CA LEU A 120 3.38 -4.35 -12.55
C LEU A 120 4.43 -4.49 -13.66
N VAL A 121 4.85 -5.73 -13.94
CA VAL A 121 5.85 -6.05 -14.93
C VAL A 121 5.39 -7.14 -15.89
N GLU A 122 5.82 -7.06 -17.15
CA GLU A 122 5.80 -8.15 -18.11
C GLU A 122 7.08 -8.98 -17.94
N ILE A 123 6.95 -10.30 -17.89
CA ILE A 123 8.08 -11.23 -17.83
C ILE A 123 8.45 -11.62 -19.24
N GLN A 124 9.71 -11.38 -19.61
CA GLN A 124 10.26 -11.71 -20.92
C GLN A 124 10.68 -13.19 -20.98
N SER A 125 10.88 -13.72 -22.18
CA SER A 125 11.27 -15.12 -22.41
C SER A 125 12.62 -15.50 -21.77
N ASP A 126 13.50 -14.54 -21.52
CA ASP A 126 14.78 -14.72 -20.84
C ASP A 126 14.69 -14.62 -19.31
N GLY A 127 13.46 -14.43 -18.77
CA GLY A 127 13.20 -14.24 -17.35
C GLY A 127 13.41 -12.82 -16.83
N SER A 128 13.92 -11.90 -17.65
CA SER A 128 13.97 -10.48 -17.30
C SER A 128 12.56 -9.87 -17.21
N SER A 129 12.45 -8.68 -16.64
CA SER A 129 11.17 -7.98 -16.52
C SER A 129 11.21 -6.60 -17.17
N ARG A 130 10.06 -6.19 -17.70
CA ARG A 130 9.81 -4.85 -18.22
C ARG A 130 8.61 -4.26 -17.50
N GLN A 131 8.77 -3.08 -16.90
CA GLN A 131 7.66 -2.38 -16.26
C GLN A 131 6.59 -2.00 -17.30
N ILE A 132 5.33 -2.29 -16.97
CA ILE A 132 4.17 -1.95 -17.80
C ILE A 132 3.73 -0.53 -17.47
N LYS A 133 3.51 0.29 -18.51
CA LYS A 133 2.93 1.63 -18.38
C LYS A 133 1.42 1.52 -18.30
N THR A 134 0.87 1.66 -17.11
CA THR A 134 -0.56 1.46 -16.87
C THR A 134 -1.44 2.62 -17.35
N GLY A 135 -0.85 3.77 -17.65
CA GLY A 135 -1.63 4.96 -17.94
C GLY A 135 -2.24 5.60 -16.68
N ARG A 136 -3.14 6.55 -16.89
CA ARG A 136 -3.84 7.24 -15.79
C ARG A 136 -4.97 6.34 -15.24
N PRO A 137 -5.10 6.23 -13.89
CA PRO A 137 -6.16 5.42 -13.29
C PRO A 137 -7.54 6.10 -13.37
N GLU A 138 -8.57 5.29 -13.54
CA GLU A 138 -9.96 5.58 -13.21
C GLU A 138 -10.24 5.08 -11.80
N ILE A 139 -10.92 5.87 -10.97
CA ILE A 139 -11.07 5.61 -9.54
C ILE A 139 -12.54 5.63 -9.18
N GLU A 140 -13.00 4.60 -8.50
CA GLU A 140 -14.36 4.47 -8.01
C GLU A 140 -14.34 4.06 -6.53
N GLU A 141 -15.05 4.82 -5.69
CA GLU A 141 -15.27 4.48 -4.28
C GLU A 141 -16.69 3.91 -4.12
N LYS A 142 -16.81 2.70 -3.56
CA LYS A 142 -18.08 2.01 -3.29
C LYS A 142 -18.17 1.60 -1.83
N GLY A 143 -18.77 2.43 -1.01
CA GLY A 143 -18.87 2.18 0.41
C GLY A 143 -17.49 2.12 1.06
N SER A 144 -17.08 0.93 1.53
CA SER A 144 -15.75 0.69 2.11
C SER A 144 -14.73 0.16 1.10
N GLU A 145 -15.10 0.02 -0.17
CA GLU A 145 -14.21 -0.49 -1.21
C GLU A 145 -13.68 0.64 -2.09
N LEU A 146 -12.45 0.47 -2.56
CA LEU A 146 -11.82 1.32 -3.57
C LEU A 146 -11.51 0.45 -4.79
N ILE A 147 -11.97 0.88 -5.96
CA ILE A 147 -11.71 0.21 -7.24
C ILE A 147 -10.93 1.17 -8.12
N ILE A 148 -9.84 0.67 -8.68
CA ILE A 148 -8.95 1.41 -9.55
C ILE A 148 -8.79 0.61 -10.84
N LYS A 149 -9.03 1.26 -11.98
CA LYS A 149 -8.86 0.67 -13.31
C LYS A 149 -7.88 1.45 -14.12
N CYS A 150 -7.04 0.76 -14.85
CA CYS A 150 -6.11 1.33 -15.82
C CYS A 150 -6.22 0.54 -17.12
N HIS A 151 -5.97 1.21 -18.24
CA HIS A 151 -6.07 0.62 -19.59
C HIS A 151 -4.73 0.73 -20.31
N PRO A 152 -3.70 -0.07 -19.90
CA PRO A 152 -2.46 -0.19 -20.66
C PRO A 152 -2.73 -0.82 -22.04
N ALA A 153 -1.77 -0.68 -22.94
CA ALA A 153 -1.89 -1.27 -24.29
C ALA A 153 -2.02 -2.80 -24.26
N GLU A 154 -1.53 -3.42 -23.18
CA GLU A 154 -1.50 -4.86 -22.98
C GLU A 154 -2.81 -5.46 -22.40
N GLY A 155 -3.80 -4.63 -22.03
CA GLY A 155 -5.07 -5.11 -21.48
C GLY A 155 -5.74 -4.20 -20.45
N GLU A 156 -6.56 -4.76 -19.55
CA GLU A 156 -7.18 -4.02 -18.43
C GLU A 156 -6.54 -4.43 -17.10
N PHE A 157 -5.96 -3.46 -16.38
CA PHE A 157 -5.39 -3.65 -15.05
C PHE A 157 -6.33 -3.09 -13.98
N THR A 158 -6.76 -3.94 -13.05
CA THR A 158 -7.69 -3.59 -11.99
C THR A 158 -7.10 -3.86 -10.62
N ILE A 159 -7.25 -2.91 -9.70
CA ILE A 159 -6.97 -3.05 -8.28
C ILE A 159 -8.28 -2.83 -7.52
N ARG A 160 -8.65 -3.74 -6.63
CA ARG A 160 -9.75 -3.57 -5.70
C ARG A 160 -9.25 -3.74 -4.27
N CYS A 161 -9.39 -2.69 -3.48
CA CYS A 161 -9.10 -2.70 -2.05
C CYS A 161 -10.40 -2.92 -1.29
N THR A 162 -10.42 -3.91 -0.41
CA THR A 162 -11.51 -4.15 0.55
C THR A 162 -10.97 -4.04 1.96
N GLU A 163 -11.82 -4.10 2.97
CA GLU A 163 -11.38 -3.96 4.36
C GLU A 163 -10.26 -4.94 4.76
N GLN A 164 -10.28 -6.19 4.21
CA GLN A 164 -9.40 -7.27 4.65
C GLN A 164 -8.44 -7.78 3.56
N ALA A 165 -8.65 -7.41 2.30
CA ALA A 165 -7.88 -7.99 1.21
C ALA A 165 -7.63 -7.01 0.08
N LEU A 166 -6.53 -7.28 -0.63
CA LEU A 166 -6.11 -6.59 -1.82
C LEU A 166 -6.25 -7.53 -3.02
N TYR A 167 -7.09 -7.17 -3.98
CA TYR A 167 -7.34 -7.91 -5.21
C TYR A 167 -6.71 -7.18 -6.37
N ILE A 168 -5.90 -7.88 -7.16
CA ILE A 168 -5.24 -7.34 -8.35
C ILE A 168 -5.52 -8.28 -9.51
N ALA A 169 -5.99 -7.74 -10.63
CA ALA A 169 -6.21 -8.50 -11.86
C ALA A 169 -5.61 -7.75 -13.05
N PHE A 170 -5.08 -8.50 -13.99
CA PHE A 170 -4.66 -7.96 -15.26
C PHE A 170 -5.12 -8.90 -16.38
N ASP A 171 -6.12 -8.44 -17.11
CA ASP A 171 -6.64 -9.15 -18.28
C ASP A 171 -5.72 -8.87 -19.47
N SER A 172 -4.74 -9.75 -19.68
CA SER A 172 -3.69 -9.63 -20.68
C SER A 172 -3.26 -11.00 -21.16
N ASP A 173 -2.86 -11.09 -22.41
CA ASP A 173 -2.21 -12.27 -23.00
C ASP A 173 -0.72 -12.40 -22.63
N LYS A 174 -0.17 -11.39 -21.93
CA LYS A 174 1.22 -11.36 -21.50
C LYS A 174 1.44 -12.13 -20.20
N GLN A 175 2.62 -12.72 -20.07
CA GLN A 175 3.07 -13.21 -18.78
C GLN A 175 3.45 -12.02 -17.89
N TRP A 176 2.78 -11.87 -16.77
CA TRP A 176 2.98 -10.73 -15.89
C TRP A 176 3.16 -11.13 -14.42
N ALA A 177 3.69 -10.21 -13.64
CA ALA A 177 3.81 -10.33 -12.19
C ALA A 177 3.74 -8.95 -11.53
N LEU A 178 3.54 -8.97 -10.21
CA LEU A 178 3.95 -7.86 -9.36
C LEU A 178 5.36 -8.14 -8.85
N GLU A 179 6.31 -7.26 -9.14
CA GLU A 179 7.72 -7.40 -8.80
C GLU A 179 8.14 -6.39 -7.73
N LEU A 180 8.65 -6.88 -6.60
CA LEU A 180 9.19 -6.05 -5.52
C LEU A 180 10.67 -5.81 -5.74
N THR A 181 11.04 -4.55 -5.85
CA THR A 181 12.43 -4.09 -5.87
C THR A 181 12.70 -3.11 -4.73
N THR A 182 13.94 -3.06 -4.25
CA THR A 182 14.39 -2.16 -3.18
C THR A 182 15.75 -1.55 -3.51
N ALA A 183 16.19 -0.56 -2.75
CA ALA A 183 17.56 -0.13 -2.82
C ALA A 183 18.51 -1.22 -2.29
N THR A 184 19.72 -1.27 -2.83
CA THR A 184 20.75 -2.24 -2.43
C THR A 184 21.10 -2.09 -0.94
N GLY A 185 21.32 -3.22 -0.26
CA GLY A 185 21.76 -3.27 1.14
C GLY A 185 20.67 -2.97 2.17
N LYS A 186 19.42 -2.88 1.77
CA LYS A 186 18.31 -2.73 2.71
C LYS A 186 18.01 -4.04 3.44
N GLN A 187 17.83 -3.95 4.75
CA GLN A 187 17.34 -5.07 5.55
C GLN A 187 15.84 -5.17 5.43
N LEU A 188 15.36 -6.35 5.09
CA LEU A 188 13.94 -6.64 4.93
C LEU A 188 13.51 -7.56 6.08
N PRO A 189 12.24 -7.50 6.50
CA PRO A 189 11.74 -8.31 7.61
C PRO A 189 11.50 -9.77 7.23
N PHE A 190 11.73 -10.17 5.98
CA PHE A 190 11.37 -11.48 5.44
C PHE A 190 12.36 -12.56 5.89
N ASN A 191 11.88 -13.50 6.69
CA ASN A 191 12.66 -14.65 7.17
C ASN A 191 12.58 -15.84 6.20
N GLN A 192 11.42 -16.01 5.54
CA GLN A 192 11.16 -17.08 4.59
C GLN A 192 10.13 -16.64 3.56
N ILE A 193 10.40 -16.94 2.29
CA ILE A 193 9.44 -16.77 1.19
C ILE A 193 9.16 -18.17 0.65
N SER A 194 7.93 -18.63 0.82
CA SER A 194 7.40 -19.87 0.23
C SER A 194 6.43 -19.52 -0.90
N ILE A 195 5.93 -20.52 -1.60
CA ILE A 195 5.04 -20.32 -2.76
C ILE A 195 3.72 -19.65 -2.37
N ASP A 196 3.20 -19.91 -1.18
CA ASP A 196 1.90 -19.50 -0.66
C ASP A 196 1.98 -18.40 0.40
N ALA A 197 3.14 -18.25 1.07
CA ALA A 197 3.28 -17.31 2.19
C ALA A 197 4.68 -16.72 2.32
N ILE A 198 4.73 -15.51 2.87
CA ILE A 198 5.94 -14.85 3.37
C ILE A 198 5.88 -14.85 4.89
N LYS A 199 6.88 -15.48 5.55
CA LYS A 199 7.09 -15.36 7.00
C LYS A 199 8.05 -14.22 7.26
N ALA A 200 7.71 -13.35 8.16
CA ALA A 200 8.43 -12.12 8.45
C ALA A 200 8.43 -11.82 9.94
N GLU A 201 9.36 -10.98 10.38
CA GLU A 201 9.39 -10.42 11.73
C GLU A 201 9.79 -8.96 11.66
N PHE A 202 9.02 -8.10 12.29
CA PHE A 202 9.31 -6.68 12.35
C PHE A 202 9.16 -6.16 13.78
N ASN A 203 10.20 -5.52 14.31
CA ASN A 203 10.24 -5.01 15.69
C ASN A 203 9.85 -6.05 16.76
N GLY A 204 10.29 -7.30 16.58
CA GLY A 204 9.99 -8.41 17.51
C GLY A 204 8.58 -9.01 17.36
N HIS A 205 7.81 -8.59 16.34
CA HIS A 205 6.50 -9.12 16.04
C HIS A 205 6.56 -10.02 14.80
N PRO A 206 6.38 -11.35 14.94
CA PRO A 206 6.29 -12.24 13.80
C PRO A 206 4.92 -12.10 13.11
N TYR A 207 4.91 -12.20 11.78
CA TYR A 207 3.71 -12.19 10.97
C TYR A 207 3.86 -13.03 9.70
N SER A 208 2.74 -13.40 9.09
CA SER A 208 2.70 -14.11 7.81
C SER A 208 1.80 -13.37 6.84
N ILE A 209 2.23 -13.27 5.59
CA ILE A 209 1.43 -12.70 4.51
C ILE A 209 1.12 -13.82 3.54
N GLU A 210 -0.15 -14.03 3.26
CA GLU A 210 -0.64 -15.12 2.41
C GLU A 210 -1.14 -14.59 1.08
N ALA A 211 -0.73 -15.25 -0.02
CA ALA A 211 -1.36 -15.11 -1.32
C ALA A 211 -2.51 -16.13 -1.41
N VAL A 212 -3.74 -15.70 -1.14
CA VAL A 212 -4.94 -16.55 -1.28
C VAL A 212 -5.15 -16.97 -2.74
N ARG A 213 -4.70 -16.13 -3.67
CA ARG A 213 -4.63 -16.39 -5.10
C ARG A 213 -3.34 -15.80 -5.65
N GLY A 214 -2.60 -16.59 -6.40
CA GLY A 214 -1.25 -16.28 -6.87
C GLY A 214 -0.17 -16.94 -6.03
N ASN A 215 1.08 -16.75 -6.40
CA ASN A 215 2.23 -17.40 -5.79
C ASN A 215 3.37 -16.42 -5.59
N PHE A 216 4.10 -16.54 -4.47
CA PHE A 216 5.33 -15.81 -4.25
C PHE A 216 6.52 -16.57 -4.84
N VAL A 217 7.42 -15.86 -5.51
CA VAL A 217 8.66 -16.39 -6.08
C VAL A 217 9.81 -15.48 -5.65
N ALA A 218 10.73 -15.99 -4.84
CA ALA A 218 11.93 -15.25 -4.45
C ALA A 218 12.90 -15.13 -5.63
N SER A 219 13.74 -14.10 -5.65
CA SER A 219 14.80 -13.96 -6.64
C SER A 219 15.97 -14.88 -6.35
N ASP A 220 16.44 -15.59 -7.38
CA ASP A 220 17.63 -16.46 -7.27
C ASP A 220 18.94 -15.67 -7.40
N ASN A 221 18.91 -14.52 -8.07
CA ASN A 221 20.13 -13.74 -8.41
C ASN A 221 20.15 -12.33 -7.82
N GLY A 222 19.14 -11.98 -7.01
CA GLY A 222 19.04 -10.66 -6.36
C GLY A 222 18.63 -9.51 -7.28
N ALA A 223 18.19 -9.78 -8.51
CA ALA A 223 17.71 -8.74 -9.41
C ALA A 223 16.43 -8.05 -8.90
N TYR A 224 15.65 -8.74 -8.11
CA TYR A 224 14.47 -8.26 -7.37
C TYR A 224 14.42 -8.96 -6.01
N VAL A 225 13.51 -8.59 -5.13
CA VAL A 225 13.28 -9.29 -3.85
C VAL A 225 12.42 -10.52 -4.06
N LEU A 226 11.23 -10.29 -4.60
CA LEU A 226 10.27 -11.33 -4.94
C LEU A 226 9.35 -10.87 -6.08
N ARG A 227 8.72 -11.85 -6.72
CA ARG A 227 7.56 -11.66 -7.59
C ARG A 227 6.32 -12.28 -6.97
N ILE A 228 5.18 -11.67 -7.20
CA ILE A 228 3.88 -12.28 -6.94
C ILE A 228 3.30 -12.63 -8.32
N MET A 229 3.31 -13.92 -8.62
CA MET A 229 2.80 -14.46 -9.87
C MET A 229 1.28 -14.63 -9.79
N PRO A 230 0.53 -14.26 -10.81
CA PRO A 230 -0.93 -14.46 -10.81
C PRO A 230 -1.31 -15.95 -10.96
N SER A 231 -2.47 -16.31 -10.45
CA SER A 231 -3.20 -17.52 -10.81
C SER A 231 -4.49 -17.10 -11.54
N ASP A 232 -4.74 -17.65 -12.73
CA ASP A 232 -5.88 -17.24 -13.58
C ASP A 232 -6.01 -15.72 -13.73
N SER A 233 -4.92 -15.06 -14.14
CA SER A 233 -4.83 -13.61 -14.36
C SER A 233 -5.15 -12.74 -13.14
N ALA A 234 -5.05 -13.26 -11.90
CA ALA A 234 -5.32 -12.48 -10.69
C ALA A 234 -4.43 -12.88 -9.50
N ILE A 235 -4.29 -11.92 -8.59
CA ILE A 235 -3.62 -12.04 -7.30
C ILE A 235 -4.60 -11.59 -6.22
N THR A 236 -4.61 -12.31 -5.09
CA THR A 236 -5.34 -11.89 -3.89
C THR A 236 -4.43 -12.04 -2.69
N ILE A 237 -4.19 -10.94 -1.99
CA ILE A 237 -3.39 -10.90 -0.76
C ILE A 237 -4.36 -10.72 0.41
N ASP A 238 -4.31 -11.65 1.36
CA ASP A 238 -5.00 -11.48 2.64
C ASP A 238 -4.21 -10.50 3.52
N CYS A 239 -4.88 -9.43 3.92
CA CYS A 239 -4.29 -8.39 4.77
C CYS A 239 -4.71 -8.51 6.24
N ASN A 240 -5.50 -9.54 6.60
CA ASN A 240 -5.96 -9.77 7.96
C ASN A 240 -5.02 -10.71 8.72
N LEU A 241 -4.14 -10.14 9.54
CA LEU A 241 -3.20 -10.91 10.39
C LEU A 241 -3.85 -11.53 11.63
N SER A 242 -5.13 -11.25 11.90
CA SER A 242 -5.83 -11.67 13.13
C SER A 242 -6.49 -13.05 13.03
N ARG A 243 -6.16 -13.84 12.01
CA ARG A 243 -6.66 -15.23 11.86
C ARG A 243 -5.85 -16.21 12.68
#